data_87e3fae03e42de82b6e7548ca07af354
#
_entry.id   87e3fae03e42de82b6e7548ca07af354
#
_cell.length_a   1.000
_cell.length_b   1.000
_cell.length_c   1.000
_cell.angle_alpha   90.00
_cell.angle_beta   90.00
_cell.angle_gamma   90.00
#
_symmetry.space_group_name_H-M   'P 1'
#
loop_
_entity.id
_entity.type
_entity.pdbx_description
1 polymer ?
#
loop_
_entity_poly.entity_id
_entity_poly.type
_entity_poly.pdbx_seq_one_letter_code
_entity_poly.pdbx_strand_id
1 'polypeptide(L)'
;FGQTTMREVQRAYEELDRPKELILDLRGNGGGLLDQAIALSGFFLPKGSRIVSTEGRSVPSVVHSARRNPVFPAEGRLIVLIDERSASASEIVSGALQDWDRAVIVGRRSFGKGLVQRQYLLPDGSALRLVVARYHTPSGREIQRPYVKGGDRTAYRTHPLPDTIPSPAYRTLRTGRTVSGSVRPVHGV
;
A
#
# COMPACT_ATOMS: atom_id res chain seq x y z
N PHE A 1 -5.46 -9.97 -0.50
CA PHE A 1 -6.28 -9.51 0.65
C PHE A 1 -7.76 -9.88 0.41
N GLY A 2 -8.19 -11.03 0.94
CA GLY A 2 -9.58 -11.49 0.92
C GLY A 2 -10.35 -11.03 2.16
N GLN A 3 -11.64 -11.40 2.26
CA GLN A 3 -12.52 -11.02 3.37
C GLN A 3 -12.04 -11.52 4.74
N THR A 4 -11.25 -12.58 4.76
CA THR A 4 -10.77 -13.24 5.98
C THR A 4 -9.35 -12.84 6.38
N THR A 5 -8.65 -12.05 5.56
CA THR A 5 -7.22 -11.75 5.74
C THR A 5 -6.88 -11.26 7.13
N MET A 6 -7.63 -10.30 7.68
CA MET A 6 -7.29 -9.77 9.00
C MET A 6 -7.52 -10.79 10.11
N ARG A 7 -8.55 -11.61 10.00
CA ARG A 7 -8.79 -12.71 10.95
C ARG A 7 -7.69 -13.76 10.90
N GLU A 8 -7.21 -14.09 9.70
CA GLU A 8 -6.10 -15.04 9.51
C GLU A 8 -4.78 -14.48 10.05
N VAL A 9 -4.49 -13.20 9.83
CA VAL A 9 -3.30 -12.54 10.39
C VAL A 9 -3.34 -12.53 11.92
N GLN A 10 -4.47 -12.19 12.53
CA GLN A 10 -4.63 -12.20 13.98
C GLN A 10 -4.40 -13.60 14.57
N ARG A 11 -5.01 -14.60 13.95
CA ARG A 11 -4.83 -15.99 14.35
C ARG A 11 -3.37 -16.42 14.24
N ALA A 12 -2.72 -16.17 13.10
CA ALA A 12 -1.31 -16.50 12.90
C ALA A 12 -0.40 -15.80 13.92
N TYR A 13 -0.68 -14.54 14.25
CA TYR A 13 0.06 -13.78 15.25
C TYR A 13 -0.08 -14.40 16.66
N GLU A 14 -1.28 -14.90 17.01
CA GLU A 14 -1.53 -15.59 18.27
C GLU A 14 -0.85 -16.98 18.30
N GLU A 15 -0.92 -17.73 17.20
CA GLU A 15 -0.26 -19.05 17.05
C GLU A 15 1.28 -18.93 17.15
N LEU A 16 1.85 -17.79 16.78
CA LEU A 16 3.28 -17.46 16.94
C LEU A 16 3.63 -16.93 18.34
N ASP A 17 2.71 -17.01 19.30
CA ASP A 17 2.90 -16.50 20.68
C ASP A 17 3.21 -14.99 20.72
N ARG A 18 2.55 -14.22 19.88
CA ARG A 18 2.63 -12.74 19.83
C ARG A 18 4.06 -12.19 19.80
N PRO A 19 4.85 -12.55 18.81
CA PRO A 19 6.26 -12.16 18.73
C PRO A 19 6.42 -10.63 18.68
N LYS A 20 7.54 -10.14 19.23
CA LYS A 20 7.95 -8.73 19.13
C LYS A 20 8.76 -8.44 17.86
N GLU A 21 9.10 -9.45 17.10
CA GLU A 21 9.82 -9.35 15.82
C GLU A 21 9.03 -10.08 14.75
N LEU A 22 8.70 -9.38 13.67
CA LEU A 22 7.84 -9.94 12.64
C LEU A 22 8.36 -9.58 11.24
N ILE A 23 8.30 -10.55 10.36
CA ILE A 23 8.46 -10.35 8.91
C ILE A 23 7.10 -10.54 8.26
N LEU A 24 6.60 -9.48 7.63
CA LEU A 24 5.39 -9.52 6.81
C LEU A 24 5.78 -9.69 5.34
N ASP A 25 5.54 -10.85 4.77
CA ASP A 25 5.87 -11.12 3.36
C ASP A 25 4.69 -10.78 2.45
N LEU A 26 4.87 -9.73 1.65
CA LEU A 26 3.91 -9.27 0.63
C LEU A 26 4.43 -9.51 -0.80
N ARG A 27 5.52 -10.26 -0.97
CA ARG A 27 6.03 -10.59 -2.30
C ARG A 27 5.00 -11.44 -3.05
N GLY A 28 4.83 -11.18 -4.34
CA GLY A 28 3.83 -11.84 -5.17
C GLY A 28 2.37 -11.47 -4.84
N ASN A 29 2.11 -10.62 -3.85
CA ASN A 29 0.75 -10.26 -3.43
C ASN A 29 0.19 -9.08 -4.24
N GLY A 30 -0.71 -9.38 -5.17
CA GLY A 30 -1.36 -8.38 -6.05
C GLY A 30 -2.38 -7.45 -5.37
N GLY A 31 -2.54 -7.54 -4.06
CA GLY A 31 -3.48 -6.73 -3.29
C GLY A 31 -4.83 -7.40 -3.06
N GLY A 32 -5.89 -6.60 -3.00
CA GLY A 32 -7.26 -7.06 -2.75
C GLY A 32 -8.12 -5.97 -2.09
N LEU A 33 -8.88 -6.33 -1.07
CA LEU A 33 -9.85 -5.45 -0.44
C LEU A 33 -9.19 -4.32 0.35
N LEU A 34 -9.64 -3.10 0.12
CA LEU A 34 -9.14 -1.88 0.76
C LEU A 34 -9.34 -1.89 2.29
N ASP A 35 -10.51 -2.33 2.75
CA ASP A 35 -10.83 -2.42 4.17
C ASP A 35 -9.89 -3.36 4.93
N GLN A 36 -9.45 -4.45 4.29
CA GLN A 36 -8.48 -5.38 4.84
C GLN A 36 -7.07 -4.77 4.89
N ALA A 37 -6.69 -3.99 3.89
CA ALA A 37 -5.42 -3.24 3.92
C ALA A 37 -5.41 -2.20 5.04
N ILE A 38 -6.54 -1.48 5.24
CA ILE A 38 -6.69 -0.50 6.32
C ILE A 38 -6.61 -1.21 7.69
N ALA A 39 -7.30 -2.35 7.84
CA ALA A 39 -7.29 -3.11 9.07
C ALA A 39 -5.89 -3.67 9.40
N LEU A 40 -5.19 -4.21 8.40
CA LEU A 40 -3.82 -4.71 8.56
C LEU A 40 -2.82 -3.60 8.88
N SER A 41 -2.91 -2.44 8.23
CA SER A 41 -2.09 -1.29 8.59
C SER A 41 -2.36 -0.83 10.04
N GLY A 42 -3.63 -0.80 10.44
CA GLY A 42 -4.04 -0.46 11.81
C GLY A 42 -3.65 -1.50 12.87
N PHE A 43 -3.28 -2.72 12.47
CA PHE A 43 -2.70 -3.73 13.36
C PHE A 43 -1.32 -3.30 13.91
N PHE A 44 -0.61 -2.43 13.16
CA PHE A 44 0.74 -1.97 13.43
C PHE A 44 0.83 -0.48 13.79
N LEU A 45 -0.17 0.33 13.44
CA LEU A 45 -0.14 1.79 13.57
C LEU A 45 -1.07 2.27 14.68
N PRO A 46 -0.70 3.33 15.42
CA PRO A 46 -1.57 3.94 16.43
C PRO A 46 -2.94 4.37 15.88
N LYS A 47 -3.96 4.32 16.71
CA LYS A 47 -5.30 4.84 16.37
C LYS A 47 -5.21 6.29 15.89
N GLY A 48 -5.92 6.59 14.80
CA GLY A 48 -5.93 7.90 14.16
C GLY A 48 -4.84 8.11 13.11
N SER A 49 -3.82 7.24 13.05
CA SER A 49 -2.79 7.32 12.00
C SER A 49 -3.43 7.22 10.62
N ARG A 50 -3.15 8.19 9.76
CA ARG A 50 -3.57 8.13 8.35
C ARG A 50 -2.91 6.91 7.70
N ILE A 51 -3.69 6.16 6.92
CA ILE A 51 -3.21 4.97 6.19
C ILE A 51 -3.15 5.25 4.69
N VAL A 52 -4.21 5.78 4.14
CA VAL A 52 -4.33 6.08 2.72
C VAL A 52 -5.37 7.18 2.52
N SER A 53 -5.17 8.03 1.53
CA SER A 53 -6.21 8.91 1.01
C SER A 53 -6.54 8.60 -0.44
N THR A 54 -7.75 8.93 -0.84
CA THR A 54 -8.20 8.85 -2.22
C THR A 54 -8.53 10.24 -2.72
N GLU A 55 -8.03 10.60 -3.89
CA GLU A 55 -8.28 11.88 -4.53
C GLU A 55 -8.73 11.66 -5.96
N GLY A 56 -9.81 12.30 -6.35
CA GLY A 56 -10.38 12.19 -7.69
C GLY A 56 -11.00 13.49 -8.18
N ARG A 57 -11.05 13.65 -9.50
CA ARG A 57 -11.56 14.87 -10.13
C ARG A 57 -13.04 15.12 -9.84
N SER A 58 -13.84 14.05 -9.77
CA SER A 58 -15.32 14.13 -9.69
C SER A 58 -15.87 13.37 -8.47
N VAL A 59 -15.00 13.00 -7.52
CA VAL A 59 -15.39 12.34 -6.29
C VAL A 59 -14.71 13.04 -5.12
N PRO A 60 -15.37 13.13 -3.95
CA PRO A 60 -14.77 13.72 -2.76
C PRO A 60 -13.50 12.99 -2.35
N SER A 61 -12.53 13.73 -1.85
CA SER A 61 -11.35 13.15 -1.22
C SER A 61 -11.75 12.45 0.07
N VAL A 62 -11.24 11.24 0.29
CA VAL A 62 -11.51 10.44 1.50
C VAL A 62 -10.19 10.04 2.15
N VAL A 63 -10.08 10.26 3.45
CA VAL A 63 -8.95 9.82 4.27
C VAL A 63 -9.36 8.62 5.10
N HIS A 64 -8.59 7.56 4.99
CA HIS A 64 -8.74 6.36 5.81
C HIS A 64 -7.64 6.30 6.86
N SER A 65 -8.02 6.11 8.11
CA SER A 65 -7.11 6.07 9.26
C SER A 65 -7.31 4.79 10.08
N ALA A 66 -6.31 4.45 10.90
CA ALA A 66 -6.38 3.35 11.84
C ALA A 66 -7.53 3.60 12.84
N ARG A 67 -8.44 2.64 12.97
CA ARG A 67 -9.66 2.78 13.78
C ARG A 67 -9.47 2.36 15.24
N ARG A 68 -8.47 1.53 15.51
CA ARG A 68 -8.19 0.93 16.83
C ARG A 68 -6.72 1.13 17.20
N ASN A 69 -6.40 0.92 18.45
CA ASN A 69 -5.00 0.83 18.88
C ASN A 69 -4.33 -0.41 18.28
N PRO A 70 -3.01 -0.34 18.01
CA PRO A 70 -2.29 -1.45 17.42
C PRO A 70 -2.28 -2.67 18.34
N VAL A 71 -2.33 -3.86 17.73
CA VAL A 71 -2.15 -5.13 18.44
C VAL A 71 -0.67 -5.49 18.52
N PHE A 72 0.08 -5.23 17.45
CA PHE A 72 1.53 -5.42 17.44
C PHE A 72 2.21 -4.31 18.26
N PRO A 73 3.12 -4.65 19.19
CA PRO A 73 3.70 -3.68 20.11
C PRO A 73 4.50 -2.58 19.39
N ALA A 74 4.45 -1.37 19.94
CA ALA A 74 5.06 -0.18 19.33
C ALA A 74 6.59 -0.32 19.20
N GLU A 75 7.23 -0.94 20.20
CA GLU A 75 8.65 -1.25 20.25
C GLU A 75 9.06 -2.47 19.40
N GLY A 76 8.08 -3.23 18.90
CA GLY A 76 8.33 -4.43 18.12
C GLY A 76 8.97 -4.13 16.77
N ARG A 77 9.92 -4.94 16.35
CA ARG A 77 10.60 -4.81 15.05
C ARG A 77 9.76 -5.40 13.93
N LEU A 78 9.51 -4.63 12.89
CA LEU A 78 8.72 -5.04 11.74
C LEU A 78 9.51 -4.85 10.45
N ILE A 79 9.63 -5.93 9.67
CA ILE A 79 10.15 -5.92 8.31
C ILE A 79 9.00 -6.27 7.37
N VAL A 80 8.90 -5.57 6.24
CA VAL A 80 7.95 -5.89 5.17
C VAL A 80 8.72 -6.23 3.91
N LEU A 81 8.49 -7.43 3.37
CA LEU A 81 9.08 -7.87 2.11
C LEU A 81 8.14 -7.54 0.95
N ILE A 82 8.66 -6.89 -0.09
CA ILE A 82 7.93 -6.56 -1.32
C ILE A 82 8.72 -6.93 -2.56
N ASP A 83 8.01 -7.10 -3.67
CA ASP A 83 8.59 -7.27 -5.00
C ASP A 83 7.77 -6.53 -6.07
N GLU A 84 8.14 -6.68 -7.33
CA GLU A 84 7.49 -6.08 -8.48
C GLU A 84 6.05 -6.56 -8.72
N ARG A 85 5.60 -7.59 -8.02
CA ARG A 85 4.23 -8.11 -8.03
C ARG A 85 3.40 -7.62 -6.84
N SER A 86 4.04 -7.03 -5.84
CA SER A 86 3.33 -6.39 -4.73
C SER A 86 2.56 -5.18 -5.25
N ALA A 87 1.23 -5.21 -5.20
CA ALA A 87 0.38 -4.23 -5.86
C ALA A 87 -0.83 -3.81 -5.01
N SER A 88 -1.38 -2.62 -5.26
CA SER A 88 -2.66 -2.15 -4.71
C SER A 88 -2.71 -2.17 -3.18
N ALA A 89 -3.53 -3.03 -2.55
CA ALA A 89 -3.63 -3.16 -1.08
C ALA A 89 -2.27 -3.43 -0.42
N SER A 90 -1.39 -4.22 -1.05
CA SER A 90 -0.02 -4.44 -0.55
C SER A 90 0.80 -3.15 -0.55
N GLU A 91 0.61 -2.29 -1.54
CA GLU A 91 1.29 -1.00 -1.61
C GLU A 91 0.72 0.02 -0.62
N ILE A 92 -0.58 -0.07 -0.31
CA ILE A 92 -1.21 0.73 0.75
C ILE A 92 -0.60 0.35 2.11
N VAL A 93 -0.50 -0.94 2.42
CA VAL A 93 0.08 -1.42 3.69
C VAL A 93 1.55 -1.04 3.79
N SER A 94 2.38 -1.44 2.81
CA SER A 94 3.82 -1.18 2.83
C SER A 94 4.13 0.32 2.80
N GLY A 95 3.39 1.10 2.02
CA GLY A 95 3.54 2.56 1.92
C GLY A 95 3.16 3.26 3.22
N ALA A 96 2.06 2.87 3.86
CA ALA A 96 1.68 3.43 5.15
C ALA A 96 2.71 3.13 6.24
N LEU A 97 3.16 1.88 6.35
CA LEU A 97 4.17 1.49 7.33
C LEU A 97 5.52 2.16 7.08
N GLN A 98 5.89 2.38 5.81
CA GLN A 98 7.09 3.12 5.44
C GLN A 98 7.00 4.60 5.82
N ASP A 99 5.88 5.26 5.50
CA ASP A 99 5.70 6.69 5.74
C ASP A 99 5.61 7.04 7.23
N TRP A 100 5.15 6.12 8.05
CA TRP A 100 5.16 6.24 9.50
C TRP A 100 6.47 5.78 10.16
N ASP A 101 7.49 5.39 9.40
CA ASP A 101 8.73 4.77 9.89
C ASP A 101 8.45 3.60 10.86
N ARG A 102 7.36 2.85 10.59
CA ARG A 102 6.93 1.74 11.45
C ARG A 102 7.62 0.44 11.06
N ALA A 103 8.01 0.30 9.80
CA ALA A 103 8.64 -0.90 9.27
C ALA A 103 9.83 -0.58 8.37
N VAL A 104 10.77 -1.49 8.31
CA VAL A 104 11.79 -1.53 7.26
C VAL A 104 11.23 -2.25 6.05
N ILE A 105 11.23 -1.59 4.89
CA ILE A 105 10.77 -2.19 3.63
C ILE A 105 11.96 -2.78 2.90
N VAL A 106 11.91 -4.07 2.58
CA VAL A 106 13.02 -4.83 1.97
C VAL A 106 12.53 -5.51 0.69
N GLY A 107 13.38 -5.61 -0.32
CA GLY A 107 13.12 -6.33 -1.57
C GLY A 107 13.26 -5.46 -2.81
N ARG A 108 12.27 -5.47 -3.70
CA ARG A 108 12.27 -4.73 -4.96
C ARG A 108 11.15 -3.70 -4.98
N ARG A 109 11.24 -2.72 -5.90
CA ARG A 109 10.19 -1.74 -6.12
C ARG A 109 8.86 -2.41 -6.42
N SER A 110 7.78 -1.95 -5.77
CA SER A 110 6.43 -2.46 -5.98
C SER A 110 5.86 -2.12 -7.35
N PHE A 111 4.74 -2.71 -7.71
CA PHE A 111 4.10 -2.61 -9.02
C PHE A 111 3.70 -1.19 -9.42
N GLY A 112 3.16 -0.40 -8.50
CA GLY A 112 2.63 0.94 -8.77
C GLY A 112 1.18 0.95 -9.25
N LYS A 113 0.27 0.21 -8.60
CA LYS A 113 -1.16 0.18 -8.89
C LYS A 113 -1.94 1.01 -7.85
N GLY A 114 -2.08 2.30 -8.14
CA GLY A 114 -2.71 3.27 -7.24
C GLY A 114 -4.04 3.84 -7.75
N LEU A 115 -4.81 3.11 -8.57
CA LEU A 115 -6.08 3.58 -9.13
C LEU A 115 -7.27 2.98 -8.39
N VAL A 116 -8.21 3.86 -8.00
CA VAL A 116 -9.53 3.49 -7.49
C VAL A 116 -10.46 3.29 -8.67
N GLN A 117 -11.02 2.09 -8.79
CA GLN A 117 -11.99 1.78 -9.83
C GLN A 117 -13.38 1.60 -9.23
N ARG A 118 -14.41 2.13 -9.89
CA ARG A 118 -15.81 1.90 -9.57
C ARG A 118 -16.50 1.21 -10.73
N GLN A 119 -17.34 0.24 -10.41
CA GLN A 119 -18.16 -0.46 -11.40
C GLN A 119 -19.57 0.13 -11.39
N TYR A 120 -20.08 0.40 -12.59
CA TYR A 120 -21.43 0.88 -12.83
C TYR A 120 -22.15 -0.18 -13.65
N LEU A 121 -23.27 -0.66 -13.15
CA LEU A 121 -24.15 -1.56 -13.90
C LEU A 121 -24.97 -0.73 -14.90
N LEU A 122 -25.07 -1.22 -16.11
CA LEU A 122 -25.84 -0.59 -17.17
C LEU A 122 -27.21 -1.29 -17.33
N PRO A 123 -28.24 -0.61 -17.95
CA PRO A 123 -29.59 -1.17 -18.07
C PRO A 123 -29.66 -2.50 -18.84
N ASP A 124 -28.72 -2.77 -19.73
CA ASP A 124 -28.62 -3.99 -20.54
C ASP A 124 -27.93 -5.16 -19.76
N GLY A 125 -27.61 -4.98 -18.47
CA GLY A 125 -26.94 -5.96 -17.65
C GLY A 125 -25.41 -5.98 -17.80
N SER A 126 -24.85 -5.18 -18.71
CA SER A 126 -23.40 -5.01 -18.81
C SER A 126 -22.84 -4.13 -17.66
N ALA A 127 -21.53 -4.11 -17.51
CA ALA A 127 -20.88 -3.32 -16.47
C ALA A 127 -19.74 -2.48 -17.02
N LEU A 128 -19.75 -1.18 -16.69
CA LEU A 128 -18.68 -0.25 -16.99
C LEU A 128 -17.78 -0.08 -15.77
N ARG A 129 -16.48 -0.27 -15.93
CA ARG A 129 -15.49 -0.04 -14.87
C ARG A 129 -14.67 1.20 -15.20
N LEU A 130 -14.80 2.24 -14.37
CA LEU A 130 -14.12 3.52 -14.53
C LEU A 130 -13.11 3.76 -13.41
N VAL A 131 -11.99 4.39 -13.75
CA VAL A 131 -11.08 4.99 -12.76
C VAL A 131 -11.70 6.29 -12.27
N VAL A 132 -11.92 6.41 -10.96
CA VAL A 132 -12.57 7.55 -10.33
C VAL A 132 -11.66 8.35 -9.42
N ALA A 133 -10.58 7.74 -8.90
CA ALA A 133 -9.63 8.39 -7.99
C ALA A 133 -8.27 7.68 -8.01
N ARG A 134 -7.29 8.31 -7.32
CA ARG A 134 -5.95 7.77 -7.08
C ARG A 134 -5.72 7.59 -5.58
N TYR A 135 -4.91 6.61 -5.24
CA TYR A 135 -4.45 6.38 -3.87
C TYR A 135 -3.17 7.17 -3.57
N HIS A 136 -3.16 7.82 -2.41
CA HIS A 136 -1.99 8.49 -1.85
C HIS A 136 -1.65 7.90 -0.48
N THR A 137 -0.37 7.71 -0.22
CA THR A 137 0.13 7.26 1.08
C THR A 137 0.03 8.37 2.13
N PRO A 138 0.31 8.12 3.42
CA PRO A 138 0.25 9.14 4.46
C PRO A 138 1.09 10.40 4.19
N SER A 139 2.24 10.27 3.55
CA SER A 139 3.11 11.42 3.19
C SER A 139 2.67 12.13 1.90
N GLY A 140 1.56 11.72 1.27
CA GLY A 140 1.05 12.29 0.02
C GLY A 140 1.63 11.70 -1.25
N ARG A 141 2.43 10.62 -1.16
CA ARG A 141 2.98 9.95 -2.35
C ARG A 141 1.85 9.32 -3.16
N GLU A 142 1.83 9.57 -4.46
CA GLU A 142 0.97 8.85 -5.38
C GLU A 142 1.51 7.43 -5.60
N ILE A 143 0.70 6.40 -5.32
CA ILE A 143 1.08 5.00 -5.53
C ILE A 143 1.13 4.68 -7.03
N GLN A 144 0.25 5.32 -7.83
CA GLN A 144 0.13 5.03 -9.25
C GLN A 144 1.41 5.40 -10.01
N ARG A 145 1.99 4.43 -10.70
CA ARG A 145 3.09 4.70 -11.61
C ARG A 145 2.63 5.47 -12.85
N PRO A 146 3.43 6.38 -13.41
CA PRO A 146 3.10 7.14 -14.60
C PRO A 146 2.80 6.23 -15.79
N TYR A 147 1.78 6.58 -16.58
CA TYR A 147 1.58 5.99 -17.90
C TYR A 147 2.49 6.67 -18.91
N VAL A 148 3.24 5.90 -19.67
CA VAL A 148 4.01 6.43 -20.81
C VAL A 148 3.04 6.62 -21.97
N LYS A 149 2.86 7.86 -22.42
CA LYS A 149 2.01 8.19 -23.56
C LYS A 149 2.53 7.50 -24.84
N GLY A 150 1.72 6.71 -25.51
CA GLY A 150 2.13 5.92 -26.66
C GLY A 150 2.90 4.62 -26.32
N GLY A 151 3.12 4.33 -25.03
CA GLY A 151 3.77 3.10 -24.61
C GLY A 151 2.90 1.85 -24.77
N ASP A 152 3.57 0.72 -24.95
CA ASP A 152 2.90 -0.58 -25.02
C ASP A 152 2.23 -0.90 -23.65
N ARG A 153 0.92 -1.12 -23.70
CA ARG A 153 0.13 -1.49 -22.52
C ARG A 153 0.55 -2.85 -21.95
N THR A 154 1.07 -3.75 -22.79
CA THR A 154 1.59 -5.04 -22.36
C THR A 154 2.88 -4.86 -21.59
N ALA A 155 3.80 -4.04 -22.11
CA ALA A 155 5.04 -3.69 -21.42
C ALA A 155 4.76 -3.03 -20.05
N TYR A 156 3.74 -2.16 -19.97
CA TYR A 156 3.30 -1.58 -18.70
C TYR A 156 2.91 -2.64 -17.66
N ARG A 157 2.33 -3.75 -18.08
CA ARG A 157 1.86 -4.82 -17.18
C ARG A 157 2.96 -5.82 -16.81
N THR A 158 3.95 -6.01 -17.67
CA THR A 158 4.92 -7.10 -17.58
C THR A 158 6.33 -6.64 -17.18
N HIS A 159 6.67 -5.36 -17.40
CA HIS A 159 8.01 -4.85 -17.10
C HIS A 159 7.99 -4.00 -15.84
N PRO A 160 8.86 -4.28 -14.87
CA PRO A 160 9.08 -3.38 -13.74
C PRO A 160 9.60 -2.03 -14.25
N LEU A 161 9.20 -0.95 -13.55
CA LEU A 161 9.76 0.37 -13.87
C LEU A 161 11.25 0.38 -13.56
N PRO A 162 12.09 0.91 -14.45
CA PRO A 162 13.50 1.14 -14.14
C PRO A 162 13.64 2.01 -12.88
N ASP A 163 14.62 1.72 -12.05
CA ASP A 163 14.92 2.53 -10.87
C ASP A 163 15.41 3.94 -11.21
N THR A 164 15.80 4.13 -12.46
CA THR A 164 16.27 5.41 -13.02
C THR A 164 15.17 6.43 -13.28
N ILE A 165 13.86 6.04 -13.24
CA ILE A 165 12.78 7.02 -13.43
C ILE A 165 12.75 7.97 -12.23
N PRO A 166 12.96 9.28 -12.43
CA PRO A 166 12.87 10.26 -11.36
C PRO A 166 11.50 10.22 -10.71
N SER A 167 11.48 10.25 -9.41
CA SER A 167 10.24 10.27 -8.61
C SER A 167 10.35 11.44 -7.65
N PRO A 168 9.27 12.19 -7.41
CA PRO A 168 9.26 13.21 -6.38
C PRO A 168 9.75 12.64 -5.05
N ALA A 169 10.52 13.43 -4.31
CA ALA A 169 10.95 13.08 -2.97
C ALA A 169 9.89 13.51 -1.95
N TYR A 170 9.57 12.64 -1.02
CA TYR A 170 8.64 12.88 0.09
C TYR A 170 9.38 12.66 1.40
N ARG A 171 8.79 13.09 2.50
CA ARG A 171 9.33 12.91 3.85
C ARG A 171 8.45 11.97 4.66
N THR A 172 9.07 11.03 5.38
CA THR A 172 8.36 10.21 6.36
C THR A 172 7.86 11.07 7.53
N LEU A 173 6.82 10.61 8.22
CA LEU A 173 6.08 11.43 9.16
C LEU A 173 6.72 11.49 10.57
N ARG A 174 7.57 10.54 10.93
CA ARG A 174 8.22 10.51 12.24
C ARG A 174 9.66 11.03 12.19
N THR A 175 10.47 10.50 11.30
CA THR A 175 11.91 10.81 11.25
C THR A 175 12.28 11.81 10.15
N GLY A 176 11.36 12.13 9.24
CA GLY A 176 11.62 13.01 8.11
C GLY A 176 12.54 12.41 7.04
N ARG A 177 12.75 11.10 7.07
CA ARG A 177 13.57 10.39 6.08
C ARG A 177 12.99 10.55 4.68
N THR A 178 13.85 10.72 3.69
CA THR A 178 13.42 10.85 2.29
C THR A 178 12.94 9.51 1.73
N VAL A 179 11.76 9.51 1.10
CA VAL A 179 11.18 8.38 0.37
C VAL A 179 10.71 8.84 -1.01
N SER A 180 10.71 7.96 -1.99
CA SER A 180 10.30 8.27 -3.36
C SER A 180 8.83 7.91 -3.63
N GLY A 181 8.25 8.44 -4.72
CA GLY A 181 6.81 8.38 -5.03
C GLY A 181 6.20 6.98 -5.04
N SER A 182 6.84 5.97 -5.65
CA SER A 182 6.40 4.57 -5.50
C SER A 182 6.96 3.96 -4.22
N VAL A 183 6.33 2.89 -3.71
CA VAL A 183 6.90 2.17 -2.57
C VAL A 183 8.18 1.48 -3.02
N ARG A 184 9.29 1.90 -2.44
CA ARG A 184 10.63 1.36 -2.70
C ARG A 184 11.23 0.84 -1.40
N PRO A 185 12.02 -0.24 -1.48
CA PRO A 185 12.85 -0.65 -0.36
C PRO A 185 13.79 0.46 0.09
N VAL A 186 14.21 0.41 1.32
CA VAL A 186 15.31 1.24 1.81
C VAL A 186 16.58 0.68 1.20
N HIS A 187 17.21 1.43 0.29
CA HIS A 187 18.55 1.09 -0.19
C HIS A 187 19.57 1.52 0.86
N GLY A 188 20.30 0.56 1.37
CA GLY A 188 21.48 0.77 2.20
C GLY A 188 21.17 0.90 3.70
N VAL A 189 21.37 -0.14 4.40
CA VAL A 189 22.01 -0.14 5.71
C VAL A 189 23.41 -0.66 5.49
#